data_cbab061bb1352729fc7a9b12f4efe17a
#
_entry.id   cbab061bb1352729fc7a9b12f4efe17a
#
_cell.length_a   1.000
_cell.length_b   1.000
_cell.length_c   1.000
_cell.angle_alpha   90.00
_cell.angle_beta   90.00
_cell.angle_gamma   90.00
#
_symmetry.space_group_name_H-M   'P 1'
#
loop_
_entity.id
_entity.type
_entity.pdbx_description
1 polymer ?
#
loop_
_entity_poly.entity_id
_entity_poly.type
_entity_poly.pdbx_seq_one_letter_code
_entity_poly.pdbx_strand_id
1 'polypeptide(L)'
;MDDSWKQAVSDLLTSYEELGGLNHSDTHNMPSKRAIGVICEDLLRLLFPGFHDDDAVHKESFVDLTTERLATVVQNLQTQVRKSVRMGDPHRPTGRTRPILLKFVKDLPEIRQLLHTDIQTAYEGDPAALSHEEIILSYPCVEAISIQRLAHRLYQSEVPVIPRMMTEWAHARTGIDIHPGAQIGSHFFIDHGTGVVIGETCRIGNHVKLYHGVTLGARSFAKDEEGKIVKGIKRHPEVRDHVTIYPNSTILGGETVIGENSTVGANVFLMQSVPANSLVIQQPTQVVVRDKSIRRAIEPLEWSI
;
A
#
# COMPACT_ATOMS: atom_id res chain seq x y z
N MET A 1 17.05 -39.88 -14.02
CA MET A 1 17.75 -38.58 -13.92
C MET A 1 19.16 -38.80 -14.36
N ASP A 2 19.63 -38.02 -15.31
CA ASP A 2 20.99 -37.95 -15.79
C ASP A 2 21.95 -37.50 -14.65
N ASP A 3 23.21 -37.89 -14.68
CA ASP A 3 24.21 -37.59 -13.65
C ASP A 3 24.44 -36.08 -13.44
N SER A 4 24.23 -35.26 -14.48
CA SER A 4 24.24 -33.81 -14.38
C SER A 4 23.15 -33.24 -13.46
N TRP A 5 21.96 -33.84 -13.44
CA TRP A 5 20.89 -33.44 -12.50
C TRP A 5 21.19 -33.85 -11.06
N LYS A 6 21.83 -35.00 -10.85
CA LYS A 6 22.24 -35.43 -9.51
C LYS A 6 23.29 -34.47 -8.95
N GLN A 7 24.26 -34.06 -9.75
CA GLN A 7 25.26 -33.07 -9.34
C GLN A 7 24.61 -31.73 -8.98
N ALA A 8 23.71 -31.21 -9.82
CA ALA A 8 23.01 -29.96 -9.55
C ALA A 8 22.18 -30.02 -8.24
N VAL A 9 21.55 -31.14 -7.95
CA VAL A 9 20.85 -31.36 -6.67
C VAL A 9 21.82 -31.35 -5.50
N SER A 10 22.98 -32.02 -5.63
CA SER A 10 24.01 -32.02 -4.59
C SER A 10 24.55 -30.62 -4.31
N ASP A 11 24.86 -29.85 -5.34
CA ASP A 11 25.36 -28.49 -5.23
C ASP A 11 24.32 -27.58 -4.57
N LEU A 12 23.02 -27.73 -4.92
CA LEU A 12 21.93 -26.99 -4.30
C LEU A 12 21.76 -27.33 -2.82
N LEU A 13 21.84 -28.62 -2.44
CA LEU A 13 21.78 -29.04 -1.05
C LEU A 13 22.94 -28.49 -0.22
N THR A 14 24.16 -28.48 -0.78
CA THR A 14 25.33 -27.87 -0.17
C THR A 14 25.07 -26.36 0.08
N SER A 15 24.49 -25.65 -0.91
CA SER A 15 24.15 -24.25 -0.74
C SER A 15 23.09 -24.01 0.35
N TYR A 16 22.18 -24.96 0.57
CA TYR A 16 21.20 -24.88 1.69
C TYR A 16 21.87 -24.99 3.05
N GLU A 17 22.96 -25.77 3.15
CA GLU A 17 23.72 -25.92 4.40
C GLU A 17 24.62 -24.70 4.64
N GLU A 18 25.29 -24.19 3.60
CA GLU A 18 26.24 -23.08 3.69
C GLU A 18 25.59 -21.72 3.84
N LEU A 19 24.46 -21.47 3.16
CA LEU A 19 23.80 -20.17 3.12
C LEU A 19 22.62 -20.15 4.10
N GLY A 20 22.91 -19.90 5.37
CA GLY A 20 21.89 -19.73 6.41
C GLY A 20 20.92 -18.55 6.12
N GLY A 21 19.70 -18.65 6.64
CA GLY A 21 18.68 -17.59 6.58
C GLY A 21 17.81 -17.57 5.32
N LEU A 22 18.10 -18.40 4.32
CA LEU A 22 17.26 -18.57 3.12
C LEU A 22 16.35 -19.81 3.21
N ASN A 23 16.62 -20.71 4.14
CA ASN A 23 15.85 -21.93 4.38
C ASN A 23 14.99 -21.78 5.61
N HIS A 24 13.84 -22.47 5.62
CA HIS A 24 12.96 -22.56 6.76
C HIS A 24 12.49 -24.03 6.89
N SER A 25 13.27 -24.82 7.63
CA SER A 25 13.04 -26.26 7.88
C SER A 25 12.90 -26.52 9.38
N ASP A 26 12.32 -27.66 9.72
CA ASP A 26 12.20 -28.20 11.09
C ASP A 26 11.55 -27.27 12.12
N THR A 27 10.77 -26.30 11.65
CA THR A 27 10.09 -25.30 12.47
C THR A 27 8.58 -25.25 12.13
N HIS A 28 7.86 -24.28 12.70
CA HIS A 28 6.45 -24.06 12.37
C HIS A 28 6.29 -23.47 10.96
N ASN A 29 5.16 -23.73 10.31
CA ASN A 29 4.86 -23.19 8.99
C ASN A 29 4.76 -21.67 8.98
N MET A 30 5.41 -21.03 8.01
CA MET A 30 5.30 -19.60 7.74
C MET A 30 3.90 -19.19 7.28
N PRO A 31 3.51 -17.91 7.45
CA PRO A 31 2.32 -17.37 6.80
C PRO A 31 2.37 -17.59 5.29
N SER A 32 1.23 -17.95 4.70
CA SER A 32 1.13 -18.24 3.27
C SER A 32 0.70 -17.02 2.49
N LYS A 33 1.48 -16.59 1.47
CA LYS A 33 1.09 -15.53 0.54
C LYS A 33 -0.24 -15.80 -0.13
N ARG A 34 -0.48 -17.07 -0.57
CA ARG A 34 -1.75 -17.48 -1.18
C ARG A 34 -2.92 -17.32 -0.21
N ALA A 35 -2.77 -17.78 1.03
CA ALA A 35 -3.84 -17.67 2.02
C ALA A 35 -4.16 -16.21 2.36
N ILE A 36 -3.15 -15.34 2.40
CA ILE A 36 -3.37 -13.89 2.61
C ILE A 36 -4.12 -13.28 1.42
N GLY A 37 -3.81 -13.66 0.18
CA GLY A 37 -4.57 -13.23 -1.00
C GLY A 37 -6.05 -13.59 -0.90
N VAL A 38 -6.37 -14.84 -0.56
CA VAL A 38 -7.76 -15.28 -0.34
C VAL A 38 -8.45 -14.48 0.77
N ILE A 39 -7.75 -14.22 1.88
CA ILE A 39 -8.28 -13.39 2.97
C ILE A 39 -8.58 -11.95 2.49
N CYS A 40 -7.72 -11.36 1.68
CA CYS A 40 -7.94 -10.03 1.11
C CYS A 40 -9.17 -10.01 0.21
N GLU A 41 -9.35 -11.00 -0.66
CA GLU A 41 -10.53 -11.13 -1.54
C GLU A 41 -11.82 -11.29 -0.72
N ASP A 42 -11.81 -12.16 0.29
CA ASP A 42 -12.99 -12.37 1.16
C ASP A 42 -13.32 -11.12 1.98
N LEU A 43 -12.31 -10.35 2.41
CA LEU A 43 -12.51 -9.07 3.07
C LEU A 43 -13.12 -8.02 2.14
N LEU A 44 -12.71 -7.95 0.88
CA LEU A 44 -13.33 -7.07 -0.12
C LEU A 44 -14.80 -7.45 -0.36
N ARG A 45 -15.14 -8.75 -0.43
CA ARG A 45 -16.53 -9.22 -0.51
C ARG A 45 -17.37 -8.84 0.71
N LEU A 46 -16.77 -8.80 1.89
CA LEU A 46 -17.43 -8.30 3.11
C LEU A 46 -17.63 -6.79 3.11
N LEU A 47 -16.65 -6.05 2.61
CA LEU A 47 -16.73 -4.59 2.54
C LEU A 47 -17.67 -4.10 1.43
N PHE A 48 -17.78 -4.84 0.32
CA PHE A 48 -18.56 -4.49 -0.87
C PHE A 48 -19.45 -5.65 -1.31
N PRO A 49 -20.48 -6.02 -0.51
CA PRO A 49 -21.37 -7.15 -0.86
C PRO A 49 -22.03 -6.95 -2.23
N GLY A 50 -21.95 -7.97 -3.09
CA GLY A 50 -22.52 -7.96 -4.42
C GLY A 50 -21.63 -7.36 -5.52
N PHE A 51 -20.51 -6.72 -5.17
CA PHE A 51 -19.58 -6.16 -6.17
C PHE A 51 -18.46 -7.12 -6.60
N HIS A 52 -18.03 -8.01 -5.70
CA HIS A 52 -16.95 -8.95 -5.95
C HIS A 52 -17.45 -10.42 -5.94
N ASP A 53 -18.75 -10.60 -6.13
CA ASP A 53 -19.42 -11.89 -6.16
C ASP A 53 -19.69 -12.32 -7.60
N ASP A 54 -19.54 -13.64 -7.88
CA ASP A 54 -19.84 -14.20 -9.19
C ASP A 54 -21.36 -14.29 -9.44
N ASP A 55 -22.13 -14.46 -8.35
CA ASP A 55 -23.59 -14.55 -8.37
C ASP A 55 -24.25 -13.34 -7.71
N ALA A 56 -25.50 -13.08 -8.07
CA ALA A 56 -26.28 -12.00 -7.47
C ALA A 56 -26.51 -12.22 -5.98
N VAL A 57 -26.22 -11.22 -5.17
CA VAL A 57 -26.45 -11.24 -3.72
C VAL A 57 -27.79 -10.61 -3.39
N HIS A 58 -28.71 -11.40 -2.85
CA HIS A 58 -30.07 -10.96 -2.46
C HIS A 58 -30.08 -10.46 -1.02
N LYS A 59 -30.90 -9.44 -0.74
CA LYS A 59 -31.03 -8.82 0.58
C LYS A 59 -31.37 -9.83 1.68
N GLU A 60 -32.21 -10.79 1.36
CA GLU A 60 -32.67 -11.85 2.27
C GLU A 60 -31.53 -12.75 2.73
N SER A 61 -30.47 -12.92 1.94
CA SER A 61 -29.31 -13.75 2.24
C SER A 61 -28.17 -12.97 2.93
N PHE A 62 -28.28 -11.65 3.12
CA PHE A 62 -27.19 -10.84 3.67
C PHE A 62 -26.71 -11.30 5.04
N VAL A 63 -27.62 -11.70 5.94
CA VAL A 63 -27.25 -12.14 7.29
C VAL A 63 -26.43 -13.42 7.22
N ASP A 64 -26.93 -14.42 6.52
CA ASP A 64 -26.28 -15.73 6.43
C ASP A 64 -24.94 -15.63 5.71
N LEU A 65 -24.92 -14.95 4.56
CA LEU A 65 -23.72 -14.76 3.76
C LEU A 65 -22.62 -13.97 4.51
N THR A 66 -23.01 -12.90 5.21
CA THR A 66 -22.08 -12.11 6.02
C THR A 66 -21.53 -12.92 7.17
N THR A 67 -22.39 -13.72 7.83
CA THR A 67 -22.00 -14.57 8.95
C THR A 67 -21.00 -15.66 8.50
N GLU A 68 -21.28 -16.33 7.41
CA GLU A 68 -20.41 -17.36 6.83
C GLU A 68 -19.05 -16.80 6.41
N ARG A 69 -19.06 -15.70 5.66
CA ARG A 69 -17.83 -15.03 5.19
C ARG A 69 -16.98 -14.52 6.35
N LEU A 70 -17.61 -13.89 7.31
CA LEU A 70 -16.91 -13.39 8.49
C LEU A 70 -16.28 -14.53 9.29
N ALA A 71 -16.99 -15.63 9.48
CA ALA A 71 -16.46 -16.82 10.16
C ALA A 71 -15.24 -17.39 9.41
N THR A 72 -15.32 -17.51 8.09
CA THR A 72 -14.24 -17.99 7.22
C THR A 72 -13.02 -17.07 7.30
N VAL A 73 -13.20 -15.76 7.15
CA VAL A 73 -12.13 -14.75 7.26
C VAL A 73 -11.46 -14.83 8.63
N VAL A 74 -12.24 -14.87 9.72
CA VAL A 74 -11.69 -14.93 11.08
C VAL A 74 -10.88 -16.19 11.30
N GLN A 75 -11.36 -17.35 10.85
CA GLN A 75 -10.66 -18.63 10.98
C GLN A 75 -9.35 -18.64 10.19
N ASN A 76 -9.38 -18.19 8.93
CA ASN A 76 -8.20 -18.12 8.07
C ASN A 76 -7.18 -17.11 8.60
N LEU A 77 -7.62 -15.91 8.96
CA LEU A 77 -6.76 -14.86 9.51
C LEU A 77 -6.15 -15.30 10.85
N GLN A 78 -6.92 -15.96 11.72
CA GLN A 78 -6.41 -16.49 12.98
C GLN A 78 -5.26 -17.47 12.76
N THR A 79 -5.39 -18.34 11.76
CA THR A 79 -4.36 -19.30 11.39
C THR A 79 -3.07 -18.61 10.95
N GLN A 80 -3.19 -17.60 10.07
CA GLN A 80 -2.03 -16.86 9.56
C GLN A 80 -1.37 -15.97 10.64
N VAL A 81 -2.17 -15.29 11.46
CA VAL A 81 -1.66 -14.48 12.59
C VAL A 81 -0.90 -15.34 13.60
N ARG A 82 -1.40 -16.54 13.94
CA ARG A 82 -0.67 -17.44 14.83
C ARG A 82 0.69 -17.86 14.25
N LYS A 83 0.75 -18.11 12.94
CA LYS A 83 2.01 -18.42 12.26
C LYS A 83 2.95 -17.22 12.31
N SER A 84 2.46 -16.01 12.03
CA SER A 84 3.28 -14.80 12.04
C SER A 84 3.84 -14.46 13.43
N VAL A 85 3.05 -14.65 14.49
CA VAL A 85 3.49 -14.42 15.88
C VAL A 85 4.63 -15.37 16.28
N ARG A 86 4.64 -16.59 15.73
CA ARG A 86 5.68 -17.60 16.00
C ARG A 86 6.91 -17.48 15.11
N MET A 87 6.96 -16.52 14.21
CA MET A 87 8.16 -16.28 13.40
C MET A 87 9.33 -15.92 14.31
N GLY A 88 10.43 -16.64 14.18
CA GLY A 88 11.64 -16.48 15.00
C GLY A 88 11.58 -17.09 16.40
N ASP A 89 10.39 -17.47 16.90
CA ASP A 89 10.20 -18.19 18.16
C ASP A 89 8.97 -19.11 18.09
N PRO A 90 9.16 -20.41 17.79
CA PRO A 90 8.08 -21.40 17.66
C PRO A 90 7.21 -21.57 18.91
N HIS A 91 7.78 -21.25 20.09
CA HIS A 91 7.12 -21.40 21.39
C HIS A 91 6.40 -20.14 21.85
N ARG A 92 6.49 -19.03 21.08
CA ARG A 92 5.84 -17.76 21.45
C ARG A 92 4.34 -17.96 21.66
N PRO A 93 3.80 -17.51 22.80
CA PRO A 93 2.38 -17.62 23.11
C PRO A 93 1.51 -16.87 22.09
N THR A 94 0.44 -17.50 21.60
CA THR A 94 -0.51 -16.90 20.64
C THR A 94 -1.83 -16.46 21.28
N GLY A 95 -1.88 -16.37 22.59
CA GLY A 95 -3.10 -16.00 23.35
C GLY A 95 -3.69 -14.63 22.96
N ARG A 96 -2.85 -13.69 22.52
CA ARG A 96 -3.29 -12.37 22.05
C ARG A 96 -4.02 -12.37 20.69
N THR A 97 -3.97 -13.47 19.92
CA THR A 97 -4.60 -13.55 18.59
C THR A 97 -6.11 -13.32 18.64
N ARG A 98 -6.83 -13.94 19.56
CA ARG A 98 -8.30 -13.79 19.67
C ARG A 98 -8.72 -12.35 19.99
N PRO A 99 -8.18 -11.67 21.00
CA PRO A 99 -8.46 -10.26 21.25
C PRO A 99 -8.20 -9.35 20.05
N ILE A 100 -7.08 -9.56 19.32
CA ILE A 100 -6.73 -8.80 18.11
C ILE A 100 -7.82 -8.97 17.05
N LEU A 101 -8.23 -10.20 16.77
CA LEU A 101 -9.25 -10.47 15.75
C LEU A 101 -10.63 -9.93 16.14
N LEU A 102 -11.01 -10.01 17.43
CA LEU A 102 -12.24 -9.41 17.90
C LEU A 102 -12.25 -7.88 17.73
N LYS A 103 -11.11 -7.22 18.00
CA LYS A 103 -10.97 -5.79 17.73
C LYS A 103 -11.07 -5.52 16.24
N PHE A 104 -10.34 -6.25 15.41
CA PHE A 104 -10.35 -6.11 13.96
C PHE A 104 -11.76 -6.22 13.36
N VAL A 105 -12.54 -7.22 13.78
CA VAL A 105 -13.93 -7.40 13.33
C VAL A 105 -14.82 -6.22 13.77
N LYS A 106 -14.63 -5.72 14.98
CA LYS A 106 -15.38 -4.53 15.47
C LYS A 106 -15.05 -3.26 14.71
N ASP A 107 -13.85 -3.17 14.14
CA ASP A 107 -13.41 -2.01 13.37
C ASP A 107 -13.95 -2.03 11.91
N LEU A 108 -14.48 -3.16 11.39
CA LEU A 108 -14.95 -3.27 10.00
C LEU A 108 -16.06 -2.24 9.63
N PRO A 109 -17.06 -1.95 10.47
CA PRO A 109 -18.05 -0.92 10.14
C PRO A 109 -17.44 0.47 9.99
N GLU A 110 -16.47 0.86 10.83
CA GLU A 110 -15.75 2.13 10.72
C GLU A 110 -14.93 2.19 9.42
N ILE A 111 -14.25 1.09 9.07
CA ILE A 111 -13.53 1.00 7.79
C ILE A 111 -14.48 1.20 6.61
N ARG A 112 -15.68 0.62 6.64
CA ARG A 112 -16.69 0.84 5.59
C ARG A 112 -17.14 2.30 5.50
N GLN A 113 -17.26 2.99 6.63
CA GLN A 113 -17.60 4.43 6.65
C GLN A 113 -16.50 5.25 6.00
N LEU A 114 -15.23 4.98 6.30
CA LEU A 114 -14.09 5.64 5.65
C LEU A 114 -14.08 5.38 4.14
N LEU A 115 -14.28 4.12 3.72
CA LEU A 115 -14.33 3.76 2.30
C LEU A 115 -15.50 4.43 1.55
N HIS A 116 -16.64 4.60 2.21
CA HIS A 116 -17.74 5.36 1.63
C HIS A 116 -17.33 6.80 1.30
N THR A 117 -16.60 7.46 2.21
CA THR A 117 -16.09 8.83 1.95
C THR A 117 -15.05 8.86 0.85
N ASP A 118 -14.19 7.82 0.75
CA ASP A 118 -13.17 7.73 -0.30
C ASP A 118 -13.81 7.55 -1.68
N ILE A 119 -14.82 6.69 -1.80
CA ILE A 119 -15.58 6.46 -3.04
C ILE A 119 -16.34 7.71 -3.47
N GLN A 120 -16.98 8.39 -2.53
CA GLN A 120 -17.66 9.65 -2.80
C GLN A 120 -16.69 10.70 -3.34
N THR A 121 -15.50 10.82 -2.72
CA THR A 121 -14.46 11.77 -3.16
C THR A 121 -13.91 11.40 -4.55
N ALA A 122 -13.79 10.12 -4.87
CA ALA A 122 -13.40 9.68 -6.20
C ALA A 122 -14.46 10.07 -7.25
N TYR A 123 -15.74 9.89 -6.94
CA TYR A 123 -16.85 10.29 -7.81
C TYR A 123 -16.91 11.79 -8.05
N GLU A 124 -16.71 12.58 -7.01
CA GLU A 124 -16.70 14.05 -7.10
C GLU A 124 -15.42 14.59 -7.76
N GLY A 125 -14.31 13.87 -7.60
CA GLY A 125 -12.98 14.30 -8.04
C GLY A 125 -12.55 13.86 -9.43
N ASP A 126 -13.28 12.92 -10.06
CA ASP A 126 -13.02 12.45 -11.42
C ASP A 126 -14.23 12.71 -12.35
N PRO A 127 -14.13 13.65 -13.29
CA PRO A 127 -15.24 13.93 -14.23
C PRO A 127 -15.57 12.77 -15.18
N ALA A 128 -14.72 11.76 -15.28
CA ALA A 128 -14.97 10.56 -16.09
C ALA A 128 -15.79 9.50 -15.35
N ALA A 129 -15.91 9.57 -14.03
CA ALA A 129 -16.66 8.62 -13.22
C ALA A 129 -18.19 8.81 -13.43
N LEU A 130 -18.87 7.78 -13.90
CA LEU A 130 -20.31 7.83 -14.17
C LEU A 130 -21.16 7.41 -12.97
N SER A 131 -20.62 6.54 -12.07
CA SER A 131 -21.32 6.07 -10.89
C SER A 131 -20.37 5.58 -9.78
N HIS A 132 -20.88 5.40 -8.57
CA HIS A 132 -20.14 4.77 -7.48
C HIS A 132 -19.82 3.30 -7.78
N GLU A 133 -20.71 2.60 -8.48
CA GLU A 133 -20.53 1.21 -8.87
C GLU A 133 -19.32 1.07 -9.80
N GLU A 134 -19.18 1.97 -10.79
CA GLU A 134 -18.02 2.00 -11.66
C GLU A 134 -16.72 2.16 -10.89
N ILE A 135 -16.70 3.06 -9.92
CA ILE A 135 -15.53 3.31 -9.07
C ILE A 135 -15.18 2.06 -8.27
N ILE A 136 -16.16 1.42 -7.63
CA ILE A 136 -15.93 0.21 -6.82
C ILE A 136 -15.39 -0.94 -7.68
N LEU A 137 -15.92 -1.10 -8.90
CA LEU A 137 -15.58 -2.22 -9.78
C LEU A 137 -14.29 -2.03 -10.54
N SER A 138 -13.89 -0.79 -10.86
CA SER A 138 -12.84 -0.55 -11.84
C SER A 138 -11.65 0.30 -11.35
N TYR A 139 -11.81 1.09 -10.28
CA TYR A 139 -10.71 1.97 -9.84
C TYR A 139 -9.72 1.23 -8.94
N PRO A 140 -8.44 1.13 -9.35
CA PRO A 140 -7.43 0.41 -8.57
C PRO A 140 -7.20 1.04 -7.18
N CYS A 141 -7.46 2.33 -7.02
CA CYS A 141 -7.33 2.99 -5.73
C CYS A 141 -8.28 2.43 -4.67
N VAL A 142 -9.48 1.96 -5.06
CA VAL A 142 -10.46 1.39 -4.12
C VAL A 142 -9.93 0.08 -3.53
N GLU A 143 -9.35 -0.79 -4.35
CA GLU A 143 -8.70 -2.02 -3.87
C GLU A 143 -7.51 -1.68 -2.95
N ALA A 144 -6.63 -0.78 -3.37
CA ALA A 144 -5.43 -0.40 -2.63
C ALA A 144 -5.77 0.21 -1.26
N ILE A 145 -6.67 1.20 -1.19
CA ILE A 145 -7.02 1.86 0.07
C ILE A 145 -7.84 0.95 0.99
N SER A 146 -8.72 0.10 0.44
CA SER A 146 -9.48 -0.86 1.23
C SER A 146 -8.55 -1.81 1.98
N ILE A 147 -7.60 -2.39 1.28
CA ILE A 147 -6.61 -3.30 1.88
C ILE A 147 -5.69 -2.55 2.85
N GLN A 148 -5.28 -1.33 2.52
CA GLN A 148 -4.46 -0.51 3.43
C GLN A 148 -5.20 -0.23 4.75
N ARG A 149 -6.46 0.20 4.72
CA ARG A 149 -7.25 0.48 5.94
C ARG A 149 -7.42 -0.76 6.81
N LEU A 150 -7.65 -1.92 6.20
CA LEU A 150 -7.71 -3.21 6.90
C LEU A 150 -6.36 -3.58 7.51
N ALA A 151 -5.29 -3.53 6.71
CA ALA A 151 -3.94 -3.86 7.13
C ALA A 151 -3.44 -2.92 8.24
N HIS A 152 -3.81 -1.65 8.20
CA HIS A 152 -3.48 -0.65 9.22
C HIS A 152 -4.01 -1.05 10.61
N ARG A 153 -5.23 -1.59 10.72
CA ARG A 153 -5.80 -2.07 12.01
C ARG A 153 -5.00 -3.22 12.60
N LEU A 154 -4.55 -4.14 11.74
CA LEU A 154 -3.67 -5.23 12.18
C LEU A 154 -2.26 -4.74 12.53
N TYR A 155 -1.73 -3.76 11.78
CA TYR A 155 -0.45 -3.11 12.06
C TYR A 155 -0.47 -2.39 13.42
N GLN A 156 -1.51 -1.61 13.71
CA GLN A 156 -1.72 -0.98 15.02
C GLN A 156 -1.84 -1.99 16.18
N SER A 157 -2.27 -3.21 15.87
CA SER A 157 -2.35 -4.33 16.83
C SER A 157 -1.03 -5.11 16.92
N GLU A 158 0.04 -4.60 16.32
CA GLU A 158 1.39 -5.20 16.32
C GLU A 158 1.43 -6.63 15.74
N VAL A 159 0.56 -6.94 14.79
CA VAL A 159 0.60 -8.23 14.07
C VAL A 159 1.82 -8.25 13.16
N PRO A 160 2.75 -9.21 13.33
CA PRO A 160 3.95 -9.25 12.50
C PRO A 160 3.62 -9.67 11.07
N VAL A 161 4.28 -9.05 10.09
CA VAL A 161 4.32 -9.46 8.67
C VAL A 161 2.97 -9.42 7.93
N ILE A 162 1.87 -9.92 8.51
CA ILE A 162 0.57 -10.02 7.85
C ILE A 162 0.10 -8.69 7.26
N PRO A 163 0.15 -7.54 7.98
CA PRO A 163 -0.25 -6.25 7.41
C PRO A 163 0.53 -5.93 6.14
N ARG A 164 1.86 -6.14 6.14
CA ARG A 164 2.70 -5.90 4.96
C ARG A 164 2.38 -6.87 3.82
N MET A 165 2.12 -8.16 4.11
CA MET A 165 1.71 -9.12 3.08
C MET A 165 0.39 -8.73 2.40
N MET A 166 -0.55 -8.16 3.16
CA MET A 166 -1.82 -7.66 2.62
C MET A 166 -1.58 -6.47 1.68
N THR A 167 -0.80 -5.48 2.10
CA THR A 167 -0.54 -4.30 1.25
C THR A 167 0.33 -4.66 0.04
N GLU A 168 1.25 -5.62 0.12
CA GLU A 168 1.99 -6.13 -1.04
C GLU A 168 1.09 -6.91 -2.03
N TRP A 169 0.06 -7.60 -1.52
CA TRP A 169 -0.94 -8.22 -2.38
C TRP A 169 -1.70 -7.17 -3.21
N ALA A 170 -2.12 -6.08 -2.58
CA ALA A 170 -2.79 -4.96 -3.27
C ALA A 170 -1.82 -4.23 -4.21
N HIS A 171 -0.58 -3.96 -3.78
CA HIS A 171 0.46 -3.32 -4.60
C HIS A 171 0.72 -4.09 -5.90
N ALA A 172 0.87 -5.41 -5.83
CA ALA A 172 1.11 -6.26 -7.01
C ALA A 172 -0.03 -6.20 -8.04
N ARG A 173 -1.25 -5.86 -7.63
CA ARG A 173 -2.45 -5.79 -8.48
C ARG A 173 -2.73 -4.39 -9.01
N THR A 174 -2.40 -3.38 -8.23
CA THR A 174 -2.81 -1.99 -8.50
C THR A 174 -1.65 -1.08 -8.93
N GLY A 175 -0.41 -1.48 -8.67
CA GLY A 175 0.76 -0.61 -8.82
C GLY A 175 0.85 0.50 -7.77
N ILE A 176 0.05 0.44 -6.69
CA ILE A 176 -0.02 1.44 -5.61
C ILE A 176 0.61 0.82 -4.34
N ASP A 177 1.78 1.31 -3.93
CA ASP A 177 2.48 0.85 -2.71
C ASP A 177 2.16 1.76 -1.52
N ILE A 178 1.29 1.28 -0.63
CA ILE A 178 1.00 1.98 0.63
C ILE A 178 1.44 1.10 1.81
N HIS A 179 2.39 1.59 2.60
CA HIS A 179 2.81 0.86 3.79
C HIS A 179 1.67 0.81 4.83
N PRO A 180 1.41 -0.33 5.49
CA PRO A 180 0.31 -0.47 6.45
C PRO A 180 0.45 0.46 7.68
N GLY A 181 1.63 0.98 7.96
CA GLY A 181 1.88 1.98 9.02
C GLY A 181 1.43 3.40 8.67
N ALA A 182 1.21 3.72 7.40
CA ALA A 182 0.75 5.03 6.98
C ALA A 182 -0.63 5.36 7.60
N GLN A 183 -0.75 6.57 8.13
CA GLN A 183 -1.99 7.09 8.70
C GLN A 183 -2.69 7.94 7.64
N ILE A 184 -3.90 7.55 7.26
CA ILE A 184 -4.65 8.19 6.17
C ILE A 184 -6.05 8.58 6.67
N GLY A 185 -6.39 9.84 6.56
CA GLY A 185 -7.69 10.40 6.93
C GLY A 185 -8.84 9.93 6.03
N SER A 186 -9.98 10.58 6.15
CA SER A 186 -11.18 10.34 5.33
C SER A 186 -11.12 11.11 4.00
N HIS A 187 -12.00 10.79 3.04
CA HIS A 187 -12.08 11.47 1.75
C HIS A 187 -10.74 11.44 0.98
N PHE A 188 -10.08 10.30 1.02
CA PHE A 188 -8.79 10.11 0.36
C PHE A 188 -8.98 9.51 -1.03
N PHE A 189 -8.39 10.14 -2.04
CA PHE A 189 -8.49 9.68 -3.42
C PHE A 189 -7.14 9.62 -4.12
N ILE A 190 -6.86 8.51 -4.80
CA ILE A 190 -5.71 8.35 -5.71
C ILE A 190 -6.25 8.19 -7.12
N ASP A 191 -5.95 9.15 -7.98
CA ASP A 191 -6.35 9.14 -9.39
C ASP A 191 -5.29 8.41 -10.23
N HIS A 192 -5.73 7.46 -11.08
CA HIS A 192 -4.92 6.49 -11.85
C HIS A 192 -4.07 5.56 -10.97
N GLY A 193 -3.21 6.07 -10.15
CA GLY A 193 -2.54 5.43 -9.04
C GLY A 193 -1.22 4.74 -9.34
N THR A 194 -0.96 4.25 -10.54
CA THR A 194 0.28 3.51 -10.84
C THR A 194 1.53 4.27 -10.41
N GLY A 195 2.40 3.61 -9.64
CA GLY A 195 3.66 4.18 -9.17
C GLY A 195 3.55 5.09 -7.95
N VAL A 196 2.38 5.19 -7.31
CA VAL A 196 2.26 5.87 -6.02
C VAL A 196 2.97 5.06 -4.94
N VAL A 197 3.79 5.76 -4.12
CA VAL A 197 4.48 5.17 -2.96
C VAL A 197 4.21 6.01 -1.73
N ILE A 198 3.62 5.40 -0.69
CA ILE A 198 3.34 6.04 0.60
C ILE A 198 4.05 5.27 1.71
N GLY A 199 5.08 5.90 2.31
CA GLY A 199 5.95 5.27 3.30
C GLY A 199 5.32 5.11 4.70
N GLU A 200 5.92 4.25 5.51
CA GLU A 200 5.43 3.77 6.81
C GLU A 200 4.99 4.87 7.78
N THR A 201 5.74 5.94 7.89
CA THR A 201 5.48 6.99 8.87
C THR A 201 4.82 8.23 8.27
N CYS A 202 4.24 8.11 7.07
CA CYS A 202 3.41 9.17 6.49
C CYS A 202 2.18 9.44 7.35
N ARG A 203 1.80 10.72 7.42
CA ARG A 203 0.52 11.17 7.95
C ARG A 203 -0.17 11.98 6.88
N ILE A 204 -1.36 11.55 6.48
CA ILE A 204 -2.16 12.16 5.45
C ILE A 204 -3.50 12.55 6.07
N GLY A 205 -3.86 13.82 5.94
CA GLY A 205 -5.09 14.40 6.46
C GLY A 205 -6.33 13.97 5.67
N ASN A 206 -7.40 14.74 5.83
CA ASN A 206 -8.67 14.51 5.15
C ASN A 206 -8.71 15.26 3.80
N HIS A 207 -9.54 14.79 2.87
CA HIS A 207 -9.74 15.41 1.55
C HIS A 207 -8.43 15.58 0.76
N VAL A 208 -7.53 14.60 0.84
CA VAL A 208 -6.27 14.63 0.10
C VAL A 208 -6.42 13.86 -1.20
N LYS A 209 -6.02 14.49 -2.32
CA LYS A 209 -5.97 13.86 -3.65
C LYS A 209 -4.53 13.70 -4.11
N LEU A 210 -4.17 12.48 -4.50
CA LEU A 210 -2.91 12.14 -5.13
C LEU A 210 -3.14 11.66 -6.56
N TYR A 211 -2.20 11.99 -7.44
CA TYR A 211 -2.16 11.43 -8.79
C TYR A 211 -1.08 10.35 -8.89
N HIS A 212 -1.05 9.65 -10.01
CA HIS A 212 -0.06 8.60 -10.29
C HIS A 212 1.39 9.07 -10.11
N GLY A 213 2.29 8.15 -9.79
CA GLY A 213 3.71 8.42 -9.64
C GLY A 213 4.11 9.27 -8.43
N VAL A 214 3.16 9.68 -7.59
CA VAL A 214 3.47 10.47 -6.38
C VAL A 214 4.22 9.60 -5.37
N THR A 215 5.35 10.13 -4.86
CA THR A 215 6.16 9.48 -3.84
C THR A 215 6.19 10.30 -2.55
N LEU A 216 5.70 9.73 -1.45
CA LEU A 216 5.86 10.25 -0.09
C LEU A 216 6.89 9.40 0.64
N GLY A 217 8.17 9.78 0.51
CA GLY A 217 9.32 8.94 0.84
C GLY A 217 10.18 9.46 1.99
N ALA A 218 11.19 8.65 2.36
CA ALA A 218 12.24 9.05 3.28
C ALA A 218 13.35 9.80 2.52
N ARG A 219 13.90 10.87 3.13
CA ARG A 219 15.05 11.59 2.59
C ARG A 219 16.36 10.83 2.82
N SER A 220 16.50 10.25 4.01
CA SER A 220 17.68 9.51 4.45
C SER A 220 17.31 8.57 5.59
N PHE A 221 18.21 7.66 5.90
CA PHE A 221 18.06 6.73 7.01
C PHE A 221 19.07 7.06 8.09
N ALA A 222 18.59 7.34 9.31
CA ALA A 222 19.47 7.49 10.47
C ALA A 222 20.18 6.16 10.74
N LYS A 223 21.46 6.26 11.12
CA LYS A 223 22.28 5.12 11.50
C LYS A 223 22.69 5.26 12.96
N ASP A 224 22.80 4.13 13.65
CA ASP A 224 23.37 4.07 15.01
C ASP A 224 24.90 4.15 14.98
N GLU A 225 25.54 4.07 16.15
CA GLU A 225 26.99 4.11 16.30
C GLU A 225 27.71 2.96 15.58
N GLU A 226 27.00 1.85 15.30
CA GLU A 226 27.50 0.69 14.58
C GLU A 226 27.26 0.79 13.06
N GLY A 227 26.65 1.88 12.58
CA GLY A 227 26.32 2.08 11.17
C GLY A 227 25.08 1.36 10.69
N LYS A 228 24.30 0.73 11.57
CA LYS A 228 23.04 0.06 11.25
C LYS A 228 21.90 1.06 11.15
N ILE A 229 20.96 0.80 10.25
CA ILE A 229 19.76 1.66 10.07
C ILE A 229 18.86 1.58 11.30
N VAL A 230 18.59 2.75 11.91
CA VAL A 230 17.62 2.88 13.02
C VAL A 230 16.22 2.74 12.47
N LYS A 231 15.46 1.75 12.99
CA LYS A 231 14.08 1.46 12.58
C LYS A 231 13.07 2.19 13.46
N GLY A 232 11.82 2.35 12.97
CA GLY A 232 10.69 2.85 13.75
C GLY A 232 10.65 4.36 13.99
N ILE A 233 11.61 5.14 13.48
CA ILE A 233 11.61 6.60 13.61
C ILE A 233 10.81 7.27 12.49
N LYS A 234 10.27 8.48 12.76
CA LYS A 234 9.60 9.32 11.77
C LYS A 234 10.59 9.71 10.66
N ARG A 235 10.25 9.36 9.39
CA ARG A 235 11.13 9.58 8.24
C ARG A 235 10.39 9.95 6.94
N HIS A 236 9.06 9.92 6.95
CA HIS A 236 8.21 10.23 5.79
C HIS A 236 7.40 11.50 6.06
N PRO A 237 7.00 12.21 5.00
CA PRO A 237 6.34 13.51 5.12
C PRO A 237 4.95 13.45 5.78
N GLU A 238 4.45 14.63 6.09
CA GLU A 238 3.10 14.88 6.55
C GLU A 238 2.36 15.73 5.52
N VAL A 239 1.15 15.33 5.15
CA VAL A 239 0.27 16.04 4.22
C VAL A 239 -0.98 16.43 4.99
N ARG A 240 -1.26 17.73 5.08
CA ARG A 240 -2.42 18.27 5.79
C ARG A 240 -3.71 18.14 4.96
N ASP A 241 -4.83 18.61 5.51
CA ASP A 241 -6.15 18.50 4.90
C ASP A 241 -6.23 19.31 3.58
N HIS A 242 -7.10 18.85 2.67
CA HIS A 242 -7.41 19.53 1.39
C HIS A 242 -6.20 19.76 0.48
N VAL A 243 -5.19 18.89 0.54
CA VAL A 243 -4.01 18.96 -0.31
C VAL A 243 -4.20 18.14 -1.58
N THR A 244 -3.80 18.71 -2.72
CA THR A 244 -3.73 17.99 -3.99
C THR A 244 -2.28 17.89 -4.45
N ILE A 245 -1.82 16.67 -4.79
CA ILE A 245 -0.46 16.42 -5.29
C ILE A 245 -0.55 15.80 -6.68
N TYR A 246 -0.06 16.55 -7.67
CA TYR A 246 -0.12 16.21 -9.09
C TYR A 246 0.94 15.18 -9.50
N PRO A 247 0.82 14.60 -10.71
CA PRO A 247 1.60 13.43 -11.14
C PRO A 247 3.12 13.57 -10.98
N ASN A 248 3.74 12.43 -10.61
CA ASN A 248 5.19 12.26 -10.53
C ASN A 248 5.91 13.19 -9.55
N SER A 249 5.19 13.81 -8.61
CA SER A 249 5.83 14.63 -7.58
C SER A 249 6.41 13.75 -6.47
N THR A 250 7.60 14.12 -6.02
CA THR A 250 8.34 13.41 -4.98
C THR A 250 8.53 14.32 -3.76
N ILE A 251 8.01 13.90 -2.60
CA ILE A 251 8.08 14.63 -1.35
C ILE A 251 8.79 13.76 -0.33
N LEU A 252 9.92 14.24 0.19
CA LEU A 252 10.80 13.45 1.06
C LEU A 252 11.05 14.11 2.41
N GLY A 253 11.16 13.25 3.45
CA GLY A 253 11.67 13.63 4.76
C GLY A 253 10.62 13.69 5.86
N GLY A 254 11.01 13.25 7.06
CA GLY A 254 10.13 13.16 8.23
C GLY A 254 9.65 14.49 8.79
N GLU A 255 10.43 15.55 8.55
CA GLU A 255 10.13 16.92 8.99
C GLU A 255 9.37 17.72 7.91
N THR A 256 9.21 17.16 6.70
CA THR A 256 8.52 17.82 5.59
C THR A 256 7.02 17.78 5.80
N VAL A 257 6.39 18.96 5.85
CA VAL A 257 4.94 19.12 6.01
C VAL A 257 4.41 19.91 4.82
N ILE A 258 3.41 19.36 4.12
CA ILE A 258 2.63 20.10 3.14
C ILE A 258 1.40 20.69 3.85
N GLY A 259 1.36 22.02 3.95
CA GLY A 259 0.30 22.75 4.66
C GLY A 259 -1.06 22.57 3.99
N GLU A 260 -2.12 22.76 4.77
CA GLU A 260 -3.51 22.60 4.34
C GLU A 260 -3.87 23.49 3.12
N ASN A 261 -4.86 23.06 2.34
CA ASN A 261 -5.35 23.77 1.15
C ASN A 261 -4.25 24.06 0.11
N SER A 262 -3.15 23.30 0.11
CA SER A 262 -2.05 23.51 -0.82
C SER A 262 -2.12 22.58 -2.02
N THR A 263 -1.58 23.04 -3.14
CA THR A 263 -1.45 22.25 -4.36
C THR A 263 0.02 22.11 -4.73
N VAL A 264 0.46 20.88 -4.94
CA VAL A 264 1.79 20.57 -5.48
C VAL A 264 1.65 20.16 -6.93
N GLY A 265 2.21 20.94 -7.84
CA GLY A 265 2.18 20.68 -9.29
C GLY A 265 2.94 19.43 -9.70
N ALA A 266 2.79 19.03 -10.95
CA ALA A 266 3.43 17.84 -11.49
C ALA A 266 4.96 17.94 -11.54
N ASN A 267 5.64 16.78 -11.36
CA ASN A 267 7.10 16.63 -11.43
C ASN A 267 7.88 17.50 -10.41
N VAL A 268 7.24 17.93 -9.34
CA VAL A 268 7.89 18.72 -8.28
C VAL A 268 8.65 17.80 -7.34
N PHE A 269 9.90 18.18 -7.01
CA PHE A 269 10.72 17.50 -6.03
C PHE A 269 10.90 18.35 -4.78
N LEU A 270 10.38 17.92 -3.63
CA LEU A 270 10.37 18.64 -2.37
C LEU A 270 11.09 17.88 -1.25
N MET A 271 11.92 18.61 -0.51
CA MET A 271 12.56 18.13 0.74
C MET A 271 12.39 19.12 1.90
N GLN A 272 11.47 20.08 1.74
CA GLN A 272 11.18 21.11 2.75
C GLN A 272 9.69 21.36 2.83
N SER A 273 9.26 21.89 3.96
CA SER A 273 7.85 22.15 4.22
C SER A 273 7.31 23.29 3.35
N VAL A 274 6.02 23.20 3.06
CA VAL A 274 5.23 24.16 2.32
C VAL A 274 4.16 24.75 3.24
N PRO A 275 4.03 26.07 3.36
CA PRO A 275 2.96 26.70 4.15
C PRO A 275 1.57 26.33 3.65
N ALA A 276 0.54 26.54 4.47
CA ALA A 276 -0.85 26.40 4.06
C ALA A 276 -1.19 27.39 2.90
N ASN A 277 -2.21 27.02 2.11
CA ASN A 277 -2.74 27.83 1.00
C ASN A 277 -1.69 28.14 -0.09
N SER A 278 -0.77 27.22 -0.34
CA SER A 278 0.33 27.43 -1.29
C SER A 278 0.08 26.69 -2.61
N LEU A 279 0.52 27.30 -3.70
CA LEU A 279 0.68 26.65 -5.00
C LEU A 279 2.17 26.47 -5.27
N VAL A 280 2.61 25.21 -5.31
CA VAL A 280 4.01 24.83 -5.61
C VAL A 280 4.08 24.36 -7.05
N ILE A 281 4.83 25.05 -7.88
CA ILE A 281 5.03 24.70 -9.28
C ILE A 281 6.51 24.74 -9.63
N GLN A 282 6.91 23.86 -10.53
CA GLN A 282 8.23 23.95 -11.15
C GLN A 282 8.22 25.04 -12.21
N GLN A 283 9.25 25.86 -12.26
CA GLN A 283 9.37 26.81 -13.36
C GLN A 283 9.46 26.05 -14.70
N PRO A 284 8.78 26.53 -15.76
CA PRO A 284 8.84 25.88 -17.05
C PRO A 284 10.28 25.78 -17.56
N THR A 285 10.74 24.57 -17.83
CA THR A 285 11.95 24.34 -18.59
C THR A 285 11.73 24.79 -20.04
N GLN A 286 12.70 25.47 -20.66
CA GLN A 286 12.60 25.87 -22.06
C GLN A 286 12.45 24.64 -22.95
N VAL A 287 11.33 24.54 -23.65
CA VAL A 287 11.11 23.51 -24.66
C VAL A 287 11.56 24.08 -26.01
N VAL A 288 12.51 23.41 -26.64
CA VAL A 288 12.94 23.78 -28.00
C VAL A 288 12.16 22.95 -29.01
N VAL A 289 11.30 23.60 -29.77
CA VAL A 289 10.60 22.99 -30.90
C VAL A 289 11.43 23.20 -32.15
N ARG A 290 11.85 22.09 -32.81
CA ARG A 290 12.60 22.12 -34.05
C ARG A 290 11.75 21.52 -35.17
N ASP A 291 11.74 22.16 -36.34
CA ASP A 291 11.18 21.60 -37.55
C ASP A 291 12.07 20.46 -38.08
N LYS A 292 11.52 19.26 -38.09
CA LYS A 292 12.23 18.06 -38.57
C LYS A 292 12.45 18.06 -40.10
N SER A 293 11.72 18.87 -40.87
CA SER A 293 11.90 19.00 -42.31
C SER A 293 13.16 19.76 -42.67
N ILE A 294 13.69 20.59 -41.80
CA ILE A 294 14.94 21.31 -42.00
C ILE A 294 16.11 20.39 -41.59
N ARG A 295 16.69 19.68 -42.56
CA ARG A 295 17.92 18.91 -42.34
C ARG A 295 19.11 19.88 -42.11
N ARG A 296 19.27 20.41 -40.91
CA ARG A 296 20.55 20.89 -40.43
C ARG A 296 21.31 19.70 -39.83
N ALA A 297 22.62 19.62 -40.10
CA ALA A 297 23.50 18.64 -39.48
C ALA A 297 23.20 18.61 -37.97
N ILE A 298 22.82 17.44 -37.47
CA ILE A 298 22.57 17.23 -36.05
C ILE A 298 23.93 17.33 -35.38
N GLU A 299 24.23 18.44 -34.73
CA GLU A 299 25.29 18.44 -33.72
C GLU A 299 24.98 17.38 -32.68
N PRO A 300 25.91 16.49 -32.33
CA PRO A 300 25.69 15.51 -31.30
C PRO A 300 25.27 16.23 -30.02
N LEU A 301 24.12 15.86 -29.44
CA LEU A 301 23.77 16.26 -28.09
C LEU A 301 24.84 15.68 -27.15
N GLU A 302 25.71 16.51 -26.63
CA GLU A 302 26.57 16.12 -25.52
C GLU A 302 25.67 15.86 -24.29
N TRP A 303 25.43 14.58 -24.04
CA TRP A 303 24.84 14.14 -22.77
C TRP A 303 25.95 14.16 -21.72
N SER A 304 26.12 15.28 -21.03
CA SER A 304 26.88 15.28 -19.78
C SER A 304 25.94 14.73 -18.69
N ILE A 305 26.24 13.49 -18.26
CA ILE A 305 25.66 12.87 -17.07
C ILE A 305 26.41 13.37 -15.84
#